data_42b035a57cfcce31aed26d085acec89e
#
_entry.id   42b035a57cfcce31aed26d085acec89e
#
_cell.length_a   1.000
_cell.length_b   1.000
_cell.length_c   1.000
_cell.angle_alpha   90.00
_cell.angle_beta   90.00
_cell.angle_gamma   90.00
#
_symmetry.space_group_name_H-M   'P 1'
#
loop_
_entity.id
_entity.type
_entity.pdbx_description
1 polymer ?
#
loop_
_entity_poly.entity_id
_entity_poly.type
_entity_poly.pdbx_seq_one_letter_code
_entity_poly.pdbx_strand_id
1 'polypeptide(L)'
;ETASRDGEKFPVLRKAVRSVTQSDSRGLLHVIDELRREDTPISRNIADHIDSFTDYDFAHLLFSDGTVENAISLDNQLNIIQVADLVLPDKDTTFEEYTTIELLSVSMLIVISTFALDFIHSDRSIFKIVDLDEAWAFLNVAQGETLSNKLVRAGRAMQAGVYFVTQSSGDVSKESLKNNIGLKFAFRST
;
A
#
# COMPACT_ATOMS: atom_id res chain seq x y z
N GLU A 1 -9.83 14.54 -7.67
CA GLU A 1 -10.61 14.90 -6.46
C GLU A 1 -11.07 13.63 -5.77
N THR A 2 -10.49 13.34 -4.61
CA THR A 2 -10.79 12.13 -3.86
C THR A 2 -12.21 12.21 -3.27
N ALA A 3 -12.91 11.08 -3.19
CA ALA A 3 -14.25 10.99 -2.59
C ALA A 3 -14.35 11.57 -1.17
N SER A 4 -13.21 11.76 -0.48
CA SER A 4 -13.17 12.38 0.85
C SER A 4 -13.45 13.87 0.85
N ARG A 5 -13.31 14.55 -0.30
CA ARG A 5 -13.56 15.98 -0.45
C ARG A 5 -14.93 16.30 -1.07
N ASP A 6 -15.55 15.31 -1.69
CA ASP A 6 -16.86 15.43 -2.26
C ASP A 6 -17.88 14.87 -1.27
N GLY A 7 -18.57 15.76 -0.57
CA GLY A 7 -19.49 15.39 0.51
C GLY A 7 -20.61 14.43 0.10
N GLU A 8 -20.93 14.34 -1.19
CA GLU A 8 -21.95 13.41 -1.71
C GLU A 8 -21.38 12.04 -2.09
N LYS A 9 -20.16 11.97 -2.62
CA LYS A 9 -19.53 10.73 -3.07
C LYS A 9 -19.05 9.86 -1.90
N PHE A 10 -18.51 10.49 -0.87
CA PHE A 10 -17.94 9.76 0.27
C PHE A 10 -18.94 8.85 1.00
N PRO A 11 -20.18 9.29 1.34
CA PRO A 11 -21.15 8.40 1.97
C PRO A 11 -21.54 7.20 1.11
N VAL A 12 -21.67 7.39 -0.21
CA VAL A 12 -22.00 6.33 -1.17
C VAL A 12 -20.88 5.28 -1.23
N LEU A 13 -19.64 5.72 -1.42
CA LEU A 13 -18.48 4.83 -1.42
C LEU A 13 -18.33 4.08 -0.09
N ARG A 14 -18.46 4.79 1.03
CA ARG A 14 -18.37 4.19 2.37
C ARG A 14 -19.43 3.10 2.59
N LYS A 15 -20.65 3.32 2.11
CA LYS A 15 -21.74 2.35 2.20
C LYS A 15 -21.40 1.08 1.42
N ALA A 16 -20.92 1.21 0.17
CA ALA A 16 -20.52 0.10 -0.67
C ALA A 16 -19.37 -0.71 -0.03
N VAL A 17 -18.31 -0.03 0.42
CA VAL A 17 -17.19 -0.67 1.11
C VAL A 17 -17.67 -1.42 2.36
N ARG A 18 -18.54 -0.82 3.15
CA ARG A 18 -19.07 -1.47 4.36
C ARG A 18 -19.91 -2.71 4.03
N SER A 19 -20.72 -2.65 2.99
CA SER A 19 -21.51 -3.80 2.51
C SER A 19 -20.59 -4.97 2.14
N VAL A 20 -19.58 -4.70 1.34
CA VAL A 20 -18.61 -5.71 0.87
C VAL A 20 -17.78 -6.28 2.03
N THR A 21 -17.32 -5.46 2.97
CA THR A 21 -16.52 -5.94 4.11
C THR A 21 -17.32 -6.82 5.09
N GLN A 22 -18.64 -6.75 5.06
CA GLN A 22 -19.54 -7.60 5.86
C GLN A 22 -19.99 -8.87 5.12
N SER A 23 -19.67 -9.00 3.83
CA SER A 23 -19.97 -10.19 3.02
C SER A 23 -18.81 -11.20 3.06
N ASP A 24 -19.05 -12.41 2.58
CA ASP A 24 -18.01 -13.43 2.42
C ASP A 24 -17.08 -13.15 1.24
N SER A 25 -17.57 -12.40 0.25
CA SER A 25 -16.80 -11.99 -0.93
C SER A 25 -16.15 -10.63 -0.69
N ARG A 26 -14.84 -10.62 -0.48
CA ARG A 26 -14.09 -9.42 -0.12
C ARG A 26 -13.09 -9.09 -1.24
N GLY A 27 -13.28 -7.97 -1.89
CA GLY A 27 -12.37 -7.50 -2.93
C GLY A 27 -12.83 -6.17 -3.48
N LEU A 28 -11.91 -5.42 -4.09
CA LEU A 28 -12.23 -4.11 -4.64
C LEU A 28 -13.19 -4.20 -5.84
N LEU A 29 -13.12 -5.29 -6.60
CA LEU A 29 -14.07 -5.56 -7.69
C LEU A 29 -15.51 -5.67 -7.16
N HIS A 30 -15.73 -6.28 -6.00
CA HIS A 30 -17.05 -6.35 -5.40
C HIS A 30 -17.57 -4.98 -4.91
N VAL A 31 -16.67 -4.05 -4.58
CA VAL A 31 -17.07 -2.65 -4.28
C VAL A 31 -17.61 -1.98 -5.54
N ILE A 32 -16.99 -2.20 -6.70
CA ILE A 32 -17.48 -1.70 -7.99
C ILE A 32 -18.85 -2.29 -8.29
N ASP A 33 -19.03 -3.61 -8.12
CA ASP A 33 -20.31 -4.28 -8.34
C ASP A 33 -21.42 -3.74 -7.43
N GLU A 34 -21.10 -3.51 -6.15
CA GLU A 34 -22.05 -2.96 -5.19
C GLU A 34 -22.47 -1.53 -5.54
N LEU A 35 -21.52 -0.71 -5.98
CA LEU A 35 -21.78 0.64 -6.47
C LEU A 35 -22.68 0.63 -7.73
N ARG A 36 -22.45 -0.30 -8.66
CA ARG A 36 -23.28 -0.49 -9.85
C ARG A 36 -24.68 -0.99 -9.50
N ARG A 37 -24.80 -1.83 -8.47
CA ARG A 37 -26.10 -2.34 -7.99
C ARG A 37 -26.96 -1.24 -7.36
N GLU A 38 -26.36 -0.26 -6.70
CA GLU A 38 -27.08 0.90 -6.13
C GLU A 38 -27.72 1.79 -7.23
N ASP A 39 -27.14 1.77 -8.42
CA ASP A 39 -27.65 2.34 -9.68
C ASP A 39 -28.08 3.81 -9.63
N THR A 40 -27.47 4.61 -8.76
CA THR A 40 -27.64 6.06 -8.76
C THR A 40 -26.61 6.72 -9.70
N PRO A 41 -26.86 7.95 -10.22
CA PRO A 41 -25.85 8.65 -11.04
C PRO A 41 -24.51 8.82 -10.31
N ILE A 42 -24.53 9.05 -9.00
CA ILE A 42 -23.34 9.21 -8.18
C ILE A 42 -22.59 7.88 -8.04
N SER A 43 -23.31 6.80 -7.72
CA SER A 43 -22.68 5.47 -7.54
C SER A 43 -22.09 4.95 -8.84
N ARG A 44 -22.78 5.13 -9.98
CA ARG A 44 -22.25 4.78 -11.32
C ARG A 44 -20.97 5.56 -11.65
N ASN A 45 -20.97 6.87 -11.43
CA ASN A 45 -19.79 7.70 -11.68
C ASN A 45 -18.59 7.24 -10.83
N ILE A 46 -18.79 6.89 -9.55
CA ILE A 46 -17.74 6.36 -8.69
C ILE A 46 -17.26 5.00 -9.20
N ALA A 47 -18.19 4.10 -9.55
CA ALA A 47 -17.88 2.77 -10.06
C ALA A 47 -17.02 2.85 -11.34
N ASP A 48 -17.45 3.65 -12.32
CA ASP A 48 -16.75 3.81 -13.59
C ASP A 48 -15.37 4.43 -13.41
N HIS A 49 -15.25 5.38 -12.48
CA HIS A 49 -13.95 5.98 -12.15
C HIS A 49 -13.00 4.96 -11.51
N ILE A 50 -13.46 4.15 -10.56
CA ILE A 50 -12.63 3.11 -9.95
C ILE A 50 -12.31 2.01 -10.96
N ASP A 51 -13.27 1.61 -11.79
CA ASP A 51 -13.10 0.58 -12.80
C ASP A 51 -12.04 0.96 -13.86
N SER A 52 -11.95 2.24 -14.23
CA SER A 52 -10.94 2.73 -15.16
C SER A 52 -9.50 2.49 -14.69
N PHE A 53 -9.29 2.23 -13.40
CA PHE A 53 -7.96 1.91 -12.86
C PHE A 53 -7.56 0.47 -13.12
N THR A 54 -8.49 -0.42 -13.45
CA THR A 54 -8.19 -1.81 -13.81
C THR A 54 -7.40 -1.93 -15.12
N ASP A 55 -7.37 -0.87 -15.93
CA ASP A 55 -6.60 -0.82 -17.18
C ASP A 55 -5.07 -0.74 -16.94
N TYR A 56 -4.62 -0.48 -15.71
CA TYR A 56 -3.20 -0.43 -15.37
C TYR A 56 -2.71 -1.80 -14.90
N ASP A 57 -1.72 -2.38 -15.57
CA ASP A 57 -1.19 -3.72 -15.26
C ASP A 57 -0.78 -3.91 -13.81
N PHE A 58 -0.09 -2.91 -13.24
CA PHE A 58 0.34 -2.99 -11.83
C PHE A 58 -0.83 -2.89 -10.82
N ALA A 59 -1.97 -2.37 -11.24
CA ALA A 59 -3.14 -2.23 -10.37
C ALA A 59 -3.87 -3.56 -10.11
N HIS A 60 -3.56 -4.63 -10.86
CA HIS A 60 -4.17 -5.96 -10.65
C HIS A 60 -4.03 -6.48 -9.22
N LEU A 61 -2.95 -6.10 -8.51
CA LEU A 61 -2.80 -6.46 -7.10
C LEU A 61 -3.82 -5.75 -6.18
N LEU A 62 -4.38 -4.61 -6.61
CA LEU A 62 -5.42 -3.88 -5.87
C LEU A 62 -6.82 -4.43 -6.18
N PHE A 63 -7.02 -4.89 -7.41
CA PHE A 63 -8.32 -5.31 -7.93
C PHE A 63 -8.46 -6.83 -7.87
N SER A 64 -8.75 -7.34 -6.68
CA SER A 64 -9.04 -8.75 -6.44
C SER A 64 -10.55 -8.98 -6.33
N ASP A 65 -11.00 -10.13 -6.78
CA ASP A 65 -12.33 -10.68 -6.53
C ASP A 65 -12.43 -11.40 -5.16
N GLY A 66 -11.33 -11.39 -4.39
CA GLY A 66 -11.27 -12.05 -3.08
C GLY A 66 -11.07 -13.57 -3.15
N THR A 67 -10.83 -14.14 -4.34
CA THR A 67 -10.51 -15.56 -4.48
C THR A 67 -9.12 -15.86 -3.93
N VAL A 68 -8.98 -16.99 -3.25
CA VAL A 68 -7.72 -17.39 -2.58
C VAL A 68 -6.60 -17.69 -3.60
N GLU A 69 -6.95 -18.03 -4.84
CA GLU A 69 -5.99 -18.44 -5.87
C GLU A 69 -4.98 -17.34 -6.23
N ASN A 70 -5.36 -16.08 -6.06
CA ASN A 70 -4.51 -14.92 -6.36
C ASN A 70 -4.07 -14.15 -5.09
N ALA A 71 -4.37 -14.66 -3.90
CA ALA A 71 -3.98 -14.00 -2.67
C ALA A 71 -2.49 -14.24 -2.35
N ILE A 72 -1.80 -13.20 -1.90
CA ILE A 72 -0.44 -13.36 -1.35
C ILE A 72 -0.54 -14.17 -0.06
N SER A 73 0.04 -15.37 -0.03
CA SER A 73 0.02 -16.24 1.14
C SER A 73 1.18 -15.92 2.07
N LEU A 74 0.89 -15.88 3.38
CA LEU A 74 1.92 -15.78 4.44
C LEU A 74 2.53 -17.15 4.81
N ASP A 75 2.04 -18.24 4.24
CA ASP A 75 2.46 -19.60 4.58
C ASP A 75 3.83 -19.97 3.99
N ASN A 76 4.33 -19.19 3.04
CA ASN A 76 5.62 -19.43 2.42
C ASN A 76 6.75 -18.90 3.32
N GLN A 77 7.88 -19.64 3.34
CA GLN A 77 9.08 -19.18 4.04
C GLN A 77 9.74 -17.97 3.39
N LEU A 78 9.56 -17.80 2.08
CA LEU A 78 10.05 -16.66 1.30
C LEU A 78 8.91 -16.16 0.40
N ASN A 79 8.58 -14.88 0.55
CA ASN A 79 7.66 -14.17 -0.32
C ASN A 79 8.41 -13.05 -1.01
N ILE A 80 8.37 -13.00 -2.33
CA ILE A 80 8.95 -11.92 -3.13
C ILE A 80 7.80 -11.19 -3.80
N ILE A 81 7.64 -9.90 -3.48
CA ILE A 81 6.65 -9.03 -4.10
C ILE A 81 7.42 -8.05 -4.98
N GLN A 82 7.28 -8.21 -6.28
CA GLN A 82 7.87 -7.30 -7.26
C GLN A 82 6.76 -6.48 -7.92
N VAL A 83 6.92 -5.17 -7.90
CA VAL A 83 6.02 -4.23 -8.59
C VAL A 83 6.84 -3.39 -9.53
N ALA A 84 6.58 -3.53 -10.83
CA ALA A 84 7.19 -2.72 -11.86
C ALA A 84 6.31 -1.49 -12.18
N ASP A 85 6.89 -0.52 -12.86
CA ASP A 85 6.20 0.62 -13.49
C ASP A 85 5.44 1.54 -12.52
N LEU A 86 5.81 1.55 -11.24
CA LEU A 86 5.28 2.55 -10.31
C LEU A 86 5.79 3.95 -10.68
N VAL A 87 4.86 4.87 -10.80
CA VAL A 87 5.15 6.31 -10.97
C VAL A 87 4.92 6.98 -9.62
N LEU A 88 5.99 7.42 -8.99
CA LEU A 88 5.91 8.04 -7.67
C LEU A 88 5.99 9.56 -7.80
N PRO A 89 5.26 10.29 -6.94
CA PRO A 89 5.33 11.73 -6.93
C PRO A 89 6.71 12.21 -6.47
N ASP A 90 7.10 13.37 -6.96
CA ASP A 90 8.30 14.04 -6.46
C ASP A 90 8.12 14.40 -4.97
N LYS A 91 9.26 14.47 -4.25
CA LYS A 91 9.27 14.66 -2.80
C LYS A 91 8.53 15.91 -2.32
N ASP A 92 8.53 16.96 -3.13
CA ASP A 92 7.92 18.25 -2.79
C ASP A 92 6.50 18.39 -3.34
N THR A 93 5.98 17.39 -4.05
CA THR A 93 4.61 17.38 -4.60
C THR A 93 3.60 17.20 -3.46
N THR A 94 2.61 18.06 -3.42
CA THR A 94 1.51 17.92 -2.44
C THR A 94 0.51 16.86 -2.90
N PHE A 95 -0.19 16.23 -1.96
CA PHE A 95 -1.16 15.17 -2.26
C PHE A 95 -2.24 15.62 -3.25
N GLU A 96 -2.57 16.90 -3.26
CA GLU A 96 -3.54 17.52 -4.16
C GLU A 96 -3.08 17.57 -5.62
N GLU A 97 -1.78 17.54 -5.82
CA GLU A 97 -1.13 17.65 -7.14
C GLU A 97 -0.82 16.28 -7.75
N TYR A 98 -1.01 15.19 -6.98
CA TYR A 98 -0.74 13.85 -7.48
C TYR A 98 -1.60 13.53 -8.70
N THR A 99 -0.96 13.05 -9.74
CA THR A 99 -1.65 12.47 -10.89
C THR A 99 -2.37 11.18 -10.50
N THR A 100 -3.30 10.74 -11.31
CA THR A 100 -4.02 9.49 -11.08
C THR A 100 -3.09 8.29 -10.95
N ILE A 101 -2.04 8.22 -11.77
CA ILE A 101 -1.09 7.11 -11.76
C ILE A 101 -0.21 7.13 -10.51
N GLU A 102 0.15 8.31 -10.01
CA GLU A 102 0.87 8.47 -8.74
C GLU A 102 0.00 8.05 -7.55
N LEU A 103 -1.29 8.43 -7.55
CA LEU A 103 -2.23 7.99 -6.52
C LEU A 103 -2.39 6.47 -6.47
N LEU A 104 -2.47 5.82 -7.62
CA LEU A 104 -2.52 4.36 -7.72
C LEU A 104 -1.22 3.73 -7.22
N SER A 105 -0.07 4.27 -7.64
CA SER A 105 1.24 3.79 -7.22
C SER A 105 1.43 3.88 -5.70
N VAL A 106 1.03 5.00 -5.10
CA VAL A 106 1.05 5.19 -3.64
C VAL A 106 0.08 4.23 -2.95
N SER A 107 -1.10 4.00 -3.53
CA SER A 107 -2.08 3.03 -3.00
C SER A 107 -1.51 1.61 -3.00
N MET A 108 -0.78 1.23 -4.05
CA MET A 108 -0.08 -0.05 -4.12
C MET A 108 0.95 -0.21 -3.00
N LEU A 109 1.77 0.82 -2.77
CA LEU A 109 2.74 0.81 -1.67
C LEU A 109 2.07 0.66 -0.30
N ILE A 110 0.89 1.25 -0.10
CA ILE A 110 0.12 1.09 1.14
C ILE A 110 -0.33 -0.37 1.32
N VAL A 111 -0.80 -1.02 0.27
CA VAL A 111 -1.22 -2.44 0.32
C VAL A 111 -0.04 -3.35 0.64
N ILE A 112 1.09 -3.19 -0.05
CA ILE A 112 2.31 -3.96 0.20
C ILE A 112 2.79 -3.78 1.64
N SER A 113 2.74 -2.55 2.15
CA SER A 113 3.15 -2.25 3.52
C SER A 113 2.23 -2.85 4.57
N THR A 114 0.93 -2.87 4.28
CA THR A 114 -0.05 -3.52 5.15
C THR A 114 0.21 -5.01 5.20
N PHE A 115 0.47 -5.64 4.05
CA PHE A 115 0.86 -7.04 3.97
C PHE A 115 2.15 -7.31 4.79
N ALA A 116 3.17 -6.46 4.66
CA ALA A 116 4.40 -6.59 5.42
C ALA A 116 4.17 -6.45 6.94
N LEU A 117 3.27 -5.55 7.36
CA LEU A 117 2.86 -5.43 8.76
C LEU A 117 2.13 -6.68 9.25
N ASP A 118 1.21 -7.22 8.48
CA ASP A 118 0.48 -8.45 8.82
C ASP A 118 1.44 -9.64 8.92
N PHE A 119 2.41 -9.72 8.00
CA PHE A 119 3.49 -10.71 8.08
C PHE A 119 4.29 -10.57 9.37
N ILE A 120 4.71 -9.37 9.76
CA ILE A 120 5.43 -9.13 11.02
C ILE A 120 4.57 -9.56 12.21
N HIS A 121 3.29 -9.26 12.21
CA HIS A 121 2.37 -9.56 13.33
C HIS A 121 1.89 -11.03 13.38
N SER A 122 2.15 -11.86 12.35
CA SER A 122 1.60 -13.22 12.27
C SER A 122 1.99 -14.07 13.47
N ASP A 123 3.16 -14.64 13.53
CA ASP A 123 3.60 -15.50 14.64
C ASP A 123 4.86 -14.91 15.31
N ARG A 124 4.73 -14.54 16.57
CA ARG A 124 5.85 -13.96 17.34
C ARG A 124 6.95 -14.96 17.67
N SER A 125 6.67 -16.26 17.64
CA SER A 125 7.67 -17.28 17.93
C SER A 125 8.69 -17.48 16.81
N ILE A 126 8.35 -17.01 15.58
CA ILE A 126 9.19 -17.13 14.40
C ILE A 126 9.89 -15.80 14.14
N PHE A 127 11.23 -15.82 14.03
CA PHE A 127 11.96 -14.65 13.57
C PHE A 127 11.69 -14.41 12.08
N LYS A 128 11.35 -13.16 11.75
CA LYS A 128 10.98 -12.74 10.40
C LYS A 128 11.91 -11.66 9.89
N ILE A 129 12.06 -11.58 8.59
CA ILE A 129 12.80 -10.53 7.90
C ILE A 129 11.87 -9.89 6.85
N VAL A 130 11.81 -8.58 6.86
CA VAL A 130 11.21 -7.78 5.78
C VAL A 130 12.33 -6.98 5.16
N ASP A 131 12.58 -7.20 3.89
CA ASP A 131 13.58 -6.47 3.10
C ASP A 131 12.85 -5.59 2.08
N LEU A 132 13.13 -4.29 2.15
CA LEU A 132 12.59 -3.28 1.25
C LEU A 132 13.73 -2.79 0.36
N ASP A 133 13.86 -3.46 -0.79
CA ASP A 133 14.79 -3.01 -1.83
C ASP A 133 14.25 -1.74 -2.51
N GLU A 134 15.13 -0.86 -2.95
CA GLU A 134 14.79 0.48 -3.45
C GLU A 134 13.88 1.27 -2.47
N ALA A 135 14.22 1.21 -1.19
CA ALA A 135 13.41 1.80 -0.13
C ALA A 135 13.16 3.31 -0.28
N TRP A 136 13.98 4.02 -1.08
CA TRP A 136 13.77 5.44 -1.41
C TRP A 136 12.39 5.69 -2.02
N ALA A 137 11.91 4.77 -2.85
CA ALA A 137 10.60 4.84 -3.48
C ALA A 137 9.48 4.94 -2.42
N PHE A 138 9.68 4.20 -1.34
CA PHE A 138 8.76 4.14 -0.22
C PHE A 138 8.92 5.33 0.74
N LEU A 139 10.16 5.73 1.01
CA LEU A 139 10.49 6.75 1.99
C LEU A 139 10.19 8.18 1.50
N ASN A 140 10.11 8.39 0.20
CA ASN A 140 9.85 9.71 -0.38
C ASN A 140 8.39 10.14 -0.33
N VAL A 141 7.44 9.22 -0.12
CA VAL A 141 6.02 9.56 0.04
C VAL A 141 5.64 9.63 1.52
N ALA A 142 4.78 10.59 1.89
CA ALA A 142 4.40 10.84 3.29
C ALA A 142 3.76 9.60 3.96
N GLN A 143 2.97 8.85 3.20
CA GLN A 143 2.35 7.61 3.64
C GLN A 143 3.40 6.51 3.90
N GLY A 144 4.40 6.41 3.03
CA GLY A 144 5.49 5.44 3.13
C GLY A 144 6.36 5.69 4.36
N GLU A 145 6.66 6.94 4.70
CA GLU A 145 7.36 7.27 5.95
C GLU A 145 6.59 6.80 7.19
N THR A 146 5.30 7.09 7.22
CA THR A 146 4.43 6.67 8.34
C THR A 146 4.44 5.15 8.49
N LEU A 147 4.35 4.43 7.37
CA LEU A 147 4.35 2.98 7.33
C LEU A 147 5.73 2.40 7.70
N SER A 148 6.82 2.99 7.23
CA SER A 148 8.19 2.61 7.60
C SER A 148 8.41 2.70 9.11
N ASN A 149 7.95 3.78 9.73
CA ASN A 149 8.00 3.92 11.18
C ASN A 149 7.17 2.84 11.90
N LYS A 150 6.00 2.47 11.36
CA LYS A 150 5.19 1.37 11.90
C LYS A 150 5.89 0.02 11.76
N LEU A 151 6.49 -0.27 10.60
CA LEU A 151 7.24 -1.50 10.34
C LEU A 151 8.40 -1.68 11.33
N VAL A 152 9.21 -0.64 11.52
CA VAL A 152 10.35 -0.69 12.44
C VAL A 152 9.91 -0.89 13.89
N ARG A 153 8.84 -0.21 14.33
CA ARG A 153 8.27 -0.38 15.67
C ARG A 153 7.67 -1.79 15.86
N ALA A 154 6.92 -2.27 14.87
CA ALA A 154 6.36 -3.61 14.89
C ALA A 154 7.48 -4.67 14.90
N GLY A 155 8.53 -4.50 14.10
CA GLY A 155 9.69 -5.39 14.06
C GLY A 155 10.32 -5.60 15.43
N ARG A 156 10.55 -4.52 16.19
CA ARG A 156 11.06 -4.61 17.57
C ARG A 156 10.14 -5.40 18.49
N ALA A 157 8.82 -5.16 18.39
CA ALA A 157 7.84 -5.80 19.27
C ALA A 157 7.62 -7.28 18.93
N MET A 158 7.80 -7.66 17.66
CA MET A 158 7.42 -8.96 17.11
C MET A 158 8.62 -9.83 16.70
N GLN A 159 9.84 -9.49 17.13
CA GLN A 159 11.08 -10.20 16.80
C GLN A 159 11.27 -10.31 15.27
N ALA A 160 11.14 -9.19 14.57
CA ALA A 160 11.37 -9.12 13.14
C ALA A 160 12.44 -8.10 12.79
N GLY A 161 13.31 -8.45 11.83
CA GLY A 161 14.28 -7.53 11.21
C GLY A 161 13.60 -6.80 10.06
N VAL A 162 13.78 -5.47 9.98
CA VAL A 162 13.35 -4.66 8.84
C VAL A 162 14.58 -4.02 8.23
N TYR A 163 14.81 -4.27 6.97
CA TYR A 163 15.93 -3.76 6.20
C TYR A 163 15.44 -2.77 5.16
N PHE A 164 16.12 -1.65 5.07
CA PHE A 164 15.90 -0.64 4.03
C PHE A 164 17.17 -0.57 3.19
N VAL A 165 17.07 -1.00 1.94
CA VAL A 165 18.16 -0.93 0.97
C VAL A 165 17.90 0.28 0.08
N THR A 166 18.90 1.17 -0.01
CA THR A 166 18.77 2.41 -0.79
C THR A 166 20.12 2.82 -1.34
N GLN A 167 20.12 3.56 -2.45
CA GLN A 167 21.34 4.03 -3.13
C GLN A 167 21.88 5.34 -2.51
N SER A 168 21.09 6.05 -1.73
CA SER A 168 21.46 7.32 -1.13
C SER A 168 21.18 7.38 0.38
N SER A 169 22.16 7.84 1.13
CA SER A 169 21.97 8.12 2.57
C SER A 169 20.98 9.27 2.83
N GLY A 170 20.74 10.12 1.82
CA GLY A 170 19.76 11.20 1.86
C GLY A 170 18.32 10.73 1.95
N ASP A 171 18.02 9.52 1.43
CA ASP A 171 16.68 8.95 1.43
C ASP A 171 16.19 8.64 2.86
N VAL A 172 17.12 8.29 3.74
CA VAL A 172 16.86 8.08 5.17
C VAL A 172 17.14 9.37 5.94
N SER A 173 16.66 10.50 5.45
CA SER A 173 17.03 11.83 6.03
C SER A 173 16.26 12.19 7.29
N LYS A 174 15.04 11.67 7.48
CA LYS A 174 14.16 12.09 8.57
C LYS A 174 14.61 11.49 9.92
N GLU A 175 14.73 12.34 10.95
CA GLU A 175 15.20 11.95 12.27
C GLU A 175 14.37 10.84 12.92
N SER A 176 13.04 10.85 12.69
CA SER A 176 12.15 9.83 13.24
C SER A 176 12.54 8.41 12.82
N LEU A 177 12.96 8.24 11.57
CA LEU A 177 13.40 6.95 11.04
C LEU A 177 14.85 6.67 11.45
N LYS A 178 15.74 7.67 11.34
CA LYS A 178 17.16 7.54 11.74
C LYS A 178 17.35 7.05 13.19
N ASN A 179 16.52 7.55 14.09
CA ASN A 179 16.56 7.21 15.52
C ASN A 179 16.03 5.80 15.81
N ASN A 180 15.30 5.22 14.87
CA ASN A 180 14.73 3.88 15.00
C ASN A 180 15.56 2.79 14.29
N ILE A 181 16.51 3.15 13.42
CA ILE A 181 17.43 2.22 12.76
C ILE A 181 18.61 1.93 13.67
N GLY A 182 18.75 0.67 14.08
CA GLY A 182 19.82 0.24 15.00
C GLY A 182 21.17 0.05 14.33
N LEU A 183 21.20 -0.39 13.07
CA LEU A 183 22.41 -0.67 12.30
C LEU A 183 22.34 0.04 10.96
N LYS A 184 23.49 0.57 10.52
CA LYS A 184 23.64 1.22 9.22
C LYS A 184 24.89 0.66 8.55
N PHE A 185 24.72 0.17 7.33
CA PHE A 185 25.80 -0.30 6.49
C PHE A 185 25.95 0.66 5.31
N ALA A 186 27.16 1.11 5.06
CA ALA A 186 27.48 1.92 3.89
C ALA A 186 28.48 1.14 3.03
N PHE A 187 28.15 0.94 1.78
CA PHE A 187 29.02 0.33 0.79
C PHE A 187 29.62 1.42 -0.10
N ARG A 188 30.85 1.21 -0.53
CA ARG A 188 31.53 2.16 -1.42
C ARG A 188 30.85 2.10 -2.80
N SER A 189 30.39 3.25 -3.27
CA SER A 189 30.05 3.45 -4.68
C SER A 189 31.35 3.41 -5.51
N THR A 190 31.37 2.59 -6.54
CA THR A 190 32.47 2.55 -7.52
C THR A 190 32.28 3.64 -8.56
#